data_e773a83754d94d53f61ced18cebc327c
#
_entry.id   e773a83754d94d53f61ced18cebc327c
#
_cell.length_a   1.000
_cell.length_b   1.000
_cell.length_c   1.000
_cell.angle_alpha   90.00
_cell.angle_beta   90.00
_cell.angle_gamma   90.00
#
_symmetry.space_group_name_H-M   'P 1'
#
loop_
_entity.id
_entity.type
_entity.pdbx_description
1 polymer ?
#
loop_
_entity_poly.entity_id
_entity_poly.type
_entity_poly.pdbx_seq_one_letter_code
_entity_poly.pdbx_strand_id
1 'polypeptide(L)'
;MLLSDRDIRSQVEAGRVKVEPFASEMIQPSSIDVRLDRFFRVFENHKYSVIDPSIEQSDLTREVEVSPDDHFILHPGEFVLASTYEVITLPDDIAGRLEGKSSLGRLGLLTHSTAGFIDPGFSGHITLELSNVANLPVKLFPGMKIGQLCLIKLSSPAEHPYGSAIYGSRYQGQRGPTASKSFLKFHQSKIN
;
A
#
# COMPACT_ATOMS: atom_id res chain seq x y z
N MET A 1 -12.00 -6.61 15.73
CA MET A 1 -11.20 -6.19 16.92
C MET A 1 -9.79 -5.90 16.46
N LEU A 2 -9.25 -4.72 16.83
CA LEU A 2 -7.86 -4.37 16.54
C LEU A 2 -6.93 -5.25 17.38
N LEU A 3 -5.88 -5.79 16.77
CA LEU A 3 -4.91 -6.66 17.45
C LEU A 3 -3.89 -5.82 18.23
N SER A 4 -3.56 -6.27 19.43
CA SER A 4 -2.46 -5.74 20.23
C SER A 4 -1.11 -6.29 19.74
N ASP A 5 0.00 -5.74 20.20
CA ASP A 5 1.35 -6.21 19.93
C ASP A 5 1.55 -7.71 20.27
N ARG A 6 0.95 -8.17 21.37
CA ARG A 6 0.95 -9.59 21.77
C ARG A 6 0.24 -10.46 20.74
N ASP A 7 -0.96 -10.05 20.34
CA ASP A 7 -1.76 -10.81 19.37
C ASP A 7 -1.10 -10.78 17.98
N ILE A 8 -0.54 -9.65 17.57
CA ILE A 8 0.23 -9.51 16.33
C ILE A 8 1.40 -10.50 16.32
N ARG A 9 2.20 -10.52 17.40
CA ARG A 9 3.33 -11.44 17.54
C ARG A 9 2.88 -12.90 17.43
N SER A 10 1.81 -13.27 18.12
CA SER A 10 1.24 -14.61 18.07
C SER A 10 0.79 -15.00 16.66
N GLN A 11 0.17 -14.09 15.89
CA GLN A 11 -0.26 -14.37 14.52
C GLN A 11 0.94 -14.54 13.56
N VAL A 12 2.00 -13.76 13.75
CA VAL A 12 3.23 -13.85 12.95
C VAL A 12 3.99 -15.14 13.29
N GLU A 13 4.19 -15.45 14.55
CA GLU A 13 4.87 -16.68 15.02
C GLU A 13 4.15 -17.95 14.58
N ALA A 14 2.83 -17.91 14.55
CA ALA A 14 1.99 -19.01 14.04
C ALA A 14 1.99 -19.11 12.50
N GLY A 15 2.66 -18.18 11.79
CA GLY A 15 2.71 -18.13 10.33
C GLY A 15 1.37 -17.79 9.66
N ARG A 16 0.39 -17.30 10.42
CA ARG A 16 -0.93 -16.91 9.90
C ARG A 16 -0.89 -15.55 9.22
N VAL A 17 -0.21 -14.58 9.81
CA VAL A 17 0.15 -13.31 9.19
C VAL A 17 1.61 -13.39 8.83
N LYS A 18 1.94 -13.10 7.56
CA LYS A 18 3.34 -13.03 7.12
C LYS A 18 3.69 -11.60 6.75
N VAL A 19 4.87 -11.20 7.17
CA VAL A 19 5.50 -9.90 6.85
C VAL A 19 6.93 -10.26 6.47
N GLU A 20 7.30 -10.10 5.22
CA GLU A 20 8.58 -10.60 4.70
C GLU A 20 9.34 -9.49 3.95
N PRO A 21 10.52 -9.10 4.44
CA PRO A 21 11.23 -9.59 5.63
C PRO A 21 10.65 -9.03 6.94
N PHE A 22 10.60 -9.87 7.98
CA PHE A 22 10.09 -9.49 9.30
C PHE A 22 11.24 -9.14 10.27
N ALA A 23 11.01 -8.11 11.08
CA ALA A 23 11.87 -7.76 12.20
C ALA A 23 10.98 -7.44 13.42
N SER A 24 11.29 -8.07 14.55
CA SER A 24 10.45 -7.97 15.76
C SER A 24 10.31 -6.57 16.32
N GLU A 25 11.32 -5.71 16.13
CA GLU A 25 11.33 -4.30 16.49
C GLU A 25 10.38 -3.42 15.67
N MET A 26 9.79 -3.98 14.60
CA MET A 26 8.75 -3.30 13.83
C MET A 26 7.37 -3.36 14.49
N ILE A 27 7.18 -4.27 15.47
CA ILE A 27 5.91 -4.36 16.18
C ILE A 27 5.74 -3.15 17.11
N GLN A 28 4.61 -2.48 16.98
CA GLN A 28 4.15 -1.37 17.78
C GLN A 28 2.95 -1.82 18.63
N PRO A 29 2.47 -1.06 19.65
CA PRO A 29 1.40 -1.50 20.55
C PRO A 29 0.12 -2.03 19.88
N SER A 30 -0.19 -1.61 18.63
CA SER A 30 -1.38 -2.04 17.90
C SER A 30 -1.18 -2.07 16.38
N SER A 31 0.07 -2.13 15.92
CA SER A 31 0.41 -2.13 14.48
C SER A 31 1.80 -2.73 14.24
N ILE A 32 2.14 -2.90 12.98
CA ILE A 32 3.49 -3.23 12.51
C ILE A 32 3.96 -2.06 11.66
N ASP A 33 5.13 -1.51 11.95
CA ASP A 33 5.77 -0.53 11.07
C ASP A 33 6.10 -1.20 9.73
N VAL A 34 5.93 -0.46 8.63
CA VAL A 34 6.32 -0.89 7.29
C VAL A 34 7.30 0.11 6.69
N ARG A 35 8.21 -0.40 5.87
CA ARG A 35 9.28 0.38 5.26
C ARG A 35 8.96 0.71 3.81
N LEU A 36 9.56 1.77 3.32
CA LEU A 36 9.49 2.21 1.93
C LEU A 36 10.45 1.37 1.08
N ASP A 37 9.97 0.83 -0.03
CA ASP A 37 10.81 0.22 -1.06
C ASP A 37 11.51 1.30 -1.90
N ARG A 38 12.45 0.90 -2.74
CA ARG A 38 13.23 1.77 -3.63
C ARG A 38 12.58 2.05 -4.98
N PHE A 39 11.47 1.40 -5.30
CA PHE A 39 10.76 1.56 -6.55
C PHE A 39 9.61 2.54 -6.43
N PHE A 40 9.52 3.47 -7.39
CA PHE A 40 8.49 4.50 -7.48
C PHE A 40 7.87 4.48 -8.86
N ARG A 41 6.60 4.89 -8.98
CA ARG A 41 5.97 5.17 -10.27
C ARG A 41 5.56 6.63 -10.32
N VAL A 42 6.16 7.35 -11.25
CA VAL A 42 5.88 8.77 -11.51
C VAL A 42 4.91 8.91 -12.67
N PHE A 43 4.03 9.92 -12.60
CA PHE A 43 3.05 10.16 -13.65
C PHE A 43 3.67 10.91 -14.84
N GLU A 44 3.38 10.43 -16.04
CA GLU A 44 3.81 11.01 -17.32
C GLU A 44 2.75 11.98 -17.84
N ASN A 45 2.55 13.10 -17.12
CA ASN A 45 1.46 14.05 -17.33
C ASN A 45 1.41 14.68 -18.74
N HIS A 46 2.51 14.59 -19.51
CA HIS A 46 2.58 15.11 -20.86
C HIS A 46 2.01 14.15 -21.93
N LYS A 47 1.79 12.90 -21.61
CA LYS A 47 1.31 11.88 -22.57
C LYS A 47 -0.20 11.85 -22.72
N TYR A 48 -0.93 12.31 -21.74
CA TYR A 48 -2.39 12.25 -21.72
C TYR A 48 -2.99 13.58 -21.28
N SER A 49 -4.08 13.97 -21.91
CA SER A 49 -4.86 15.17 -21.52
C SER A 49 -5.83 14.91 -20.37
N VAL A 50 -6.13 13.62 -20.11
CA VAL A 50 -7.08 13.19 -19.08
C VAL A 50 -6.76 11.78 -18.63
N ILE A 51 -7.00 11.48 -17.36
CA ILE A 51 -6.98 10.11 -16.83
C ILE A 51 -8.38 9.55 -16.97
N ASP A 52 -8.51 8.49 -17.77
CA ASP A 52 -9.78 7.77 -17.95
C ASP A 52 -9.70 6.39 -17.26
N PRO A 53 -10.42 6.17 -16.15
CA PRO A 53 -10.36 4.91 -15.41
C PRO A 53 -11.03 3.73 -16.14
N SER A 54 -11.72 3.97 -17.26
CA SER A 54 -12.43 2.95 -18.02
C SER A 54 -11.58 2.27 -19.10
N ILE A 55 -10.44 2.88 -19.47
CA ILE A 55 -9.53 2.37 -20.50
C ILE A 55 -8.13 2.14 -19.94
N GLU A 56 -7.38 1.26 -20.60
CA GLU A 56 -5.97 1.08 -20.26
C GLU A 56 -5.13 2.23 -20.81
N GLN A 57 -4.38 2.88 -19.91
CA GLN A 57 -3.40 3.90 -20.21
C GLN A 57 -2.03 3.43 -19.73
N SER A 58 -1.43 2.49 -20.48
CA SER A 58 -0.22 1.75 -20.07
C SER A 58 0.99 2.65 -19.78
N ASP A 59 1.10 3.77 -20.47
CA ASP A 59 2.19 4.73 -20.34
C ASP A 59 1.86 5.91 -19.40
N LEU A 60 0.77 5.84 -18.65
CA LEU A 60 0.38 6.90 -17.71
C LEU A 60 1.41 7.08 -16.60
N THR A 61 2.08 5.99 -16.23
CA THR A 61 3.12 6.02 -15.19
C THR A 61 4.39 5.33 -15.67
N ARG A 62 5.53 5.82 -15.20
CA ARG A 62 6.86 5.25 -15.44
C ARG A 62 7.48 4.82 -14.11
N GLU A 63 8.12 3.66 -14.09
CA GLU A 63 8.87 3.19 -12.92
C GLU A 63 10.22 3.89 -12.82
N VAL A 64 10.60 4.23 -11.61
CA VAL A 64 11.90 4.82 -11.23
C VAL A 64 12.46 4.00 -10.08
N GLU A 65 13.67 3.52 -10.24
CA GLU A 65 14.43 2.86 -9.18
C GLU A 65 15.40 3.85 -8.55
N VAL A 66 15.42 3.91 -7.23
CA VAL A 66 16.35 4.73 -6.44
C VAL A 66 17.42 3.82 -5.85
N SER A 67 18.69 4.22 -5.96
CA SER A 67 19.78 3.49 -5.30
C SER A 67 19.57 3.43 -3.79
N PRO A 68 19.95 2.33 -3.11
CA PRO A 68 19.80 2.21 -1.65
C PRO A 68 20.44 3.34 -0.85
N ASP A 69 21.51 3.95 -1.37
CA ASP A 69 22.25 5.04 -0.71
C ASP A 69 21.77 6.44 -1.13
N ASP A 70 20.74 6.51 -1.98
CA ASP A 70 20.17 7.75 -2.50
C ASP A 70 18.73 7.96 -1.98
N HIS A 71 18.03 8.94 -2.50
CA HIS A 71 16.68 9.30 -2.07
C HIS A 71 15.83 9.78 -3.26
N PHE A 72 14.54 9.54 -3.15
CA PHE A 72 13.55 10.17 -4.04
C PHE A 72 13.17 11.54 -3.48
N ILE A 73 13.06 12.55 -4.35
CA ILE A 73 12.57 13.90 -3.97
C ILE A 73 11.12 14.01 -4.42
N LEU A 74 10.21 14.16 -3.46
CA LEU A 74 8.79 14.41 -3.72
C LEU A 74 8.51 15.90 -3.56
N HIS A 75 8.25 16.58 -4.68
CA HIS A 75 7.98 18.02 -4.68
C HIS A 75 6.58 18.36 -4.18
N PRO A 76 6.34 19.63 -3.73
CA PRO A 76 5.02 20.09 -3.34
C PRO A 76 3.97 19.86 -4.42
N GLY A 77 2.82 19.29 -4.05
CA GLY A 77 1.73 18.99 -4.97
C GLY A 77 1.93 17.75 -5.85
N GLU A 78 3.07 17.08 -5.76
CA GLU A 78 3.28 15.82 -6.49
C GLU A 78 2.58 14.64 -5.82
N PHE A 79 2.16 13.72 -6.67
CA PHE A 79 1.60 12.42 -6.31
C PHE A 79 2.38 11.33 -7.04
N VAL A 80 2.84 10.31 -6.29
CA VAL A 80 3.57 9.17 -6.84
C VAL A 80 3.08 7.87 -6.19
N LEU A 81 3.21 6.77 -6.91
CA LEU A 81 3.03 5.45 -6.34
C LEU A 81 4.39 4.92 -5.87
N ALA A 82 4.39 4.33 -4.70
CA ALA A 82 5.52 3.57 -4.16
C ALA A 82 5.00 2.22 -3.63
N SER A 83 5.82 1.45 -2.96
CA SER A 83 5.39 0.22 -2.30
C SER A 83 6.04 0.04 -0.94
N THR A 84 5.44 -0.81 -0.12
CA THR A 84 6.11 -1.34 1.05
C THR A 84 7.29 -2.20 0.62
N TYR A 85 8.37 -2.17 1.40
CA TYR A 85 9.49 -3.11 1.25
C TYR A 85 9.08 -4.53 1.62
N GLU A 86 8.17 -4.65 2.57
CA GLU A 86 7.64 -5.92 3.03
C GLU A 86 6.54 -6.45 2.09
N VAL A 87 6.58 -7.74 1.84
CA VAL A 87 5.45 -8.51 1.33
C VAL A 87 4.56 -8.87 2.51
N ILE A 88 3.28 -8.56 2.41
CA ILE A 88 2.29 -8.84 3.43
C ILE A 88 1.38 -9.97 2.94
N THR A 89 1.12 -10.96 3.82
CA THR A 89 0.12 -12.00 3.56
C THR A 89 -0.81 -12.11 4.76
N LEU A 90 -2.10 -11.96 4.50
CA LEU A 90 -3.16 -12.02 5.51
C LEU A 90 -3.98 -13.30 5.37
N PRO A 91 -4.41 -13.91 6.50
CA PRO A 91 -5.38 -15.01 6.47
C PRO A 91 -6.78 -14.50 6.13
N ASP A 92 -7.74 -15.41 6.03
CA ASP A 92 -9.13 -15.15 5.66
C ASP A 92 -9.98 -14.46 6.75
N ASP A 93 -9.45 -14.38 7.98
CA ASP A 93 -10.15 -13.81 9.15
C ASP A 93 -9.47 -12.55 9.73
N ILE A 94 -8.41 -12.05 9.08
CA ILE A 94 -7.72 -10.83 9.49
C ILE A 94 -7.63 -9.88 8.31
N ALA A 95 -8.14 -8.67 8.47
CA ALA A 95 -7.95 -7.55 7.56
C ALA A 95 -6.78 -6.68 8.02
N GLY A 96 -6.18 -5.95 7.08
CA GLY A 96 -5.19 -4.93 7.35
C GLY A 96 -5.74 -3.52 7.14
N ARG A 97 -5.16 -2.54 7.82
CA ARG A 97 -5.36 -1.13 7.52
C ARG A 97 -4.03 -0.41 7.58
N LEU A 98 -3.64 0.16 6.45
CA LEU A 98 -2.43 0.98 6.35
C LEU A 98 -2.74 2.39 6.84
N GLU A 99 -1.89 2.89 7.75
CA GLU A 99 -1.91 4.24 8.26
C GLU A 99 -0.54 4.89 8.06
N GLY A 100 -0.50 6.21 7.92
CA GLY A 100 0.74 6.97 7.87
C GLY A 100 1.42 7.06 9.25
N LYS A 101 2.70 7.44 9.24
CA LYS A 101 3.41 7.81 10.48
C LYS A 101 3.09 9.25 10.85
N SER A 102 2.64 9.49 12.07
CA SER A 102 2.28 10.84 12.53
C SER A 102 3.43 11.84 12.45
N SER A 103 4.67 11.38 12.60
CA SER A 103 5.86 12.21 12.43
C SER A 103 6.06 12.71 11.01
N LEU A 104 5.74 11.88 10.00
CA LEU A 104 5.81 12.24 8.59
C LEU A 104 4.60 13.08 8.16
N GLY A 105 3.41 12.75 8.66
CA GLY A 105 2.21 13.54 8.42
C GLY A 105 2.34 14.98 8.88
N ARG A 106 3.05 15.23 9.99
CA ARG A 106 3.36 16.60 10.48
C ARG A 106 4.34 17.37 9.58
N LEU A 107 5.04 16.69 8.69
CA LEU A 107 5.88 17.30 7.64
C LEU A 107 5.12 17.51 6.32
N GLY A 108 3.82 17.14 6.27
CA GLY A 108 2.99 17.25 5.08
C GLY A 108 3.10 16.07 4.12
N LEU A 109 3.68 14.95 4.56
CA LEU A 109 3.69 13.72 3.76
C LEU A 109 2.43 12.90 4.06
N LEU A 110 1.62 12.67 3.03
CA LEU A 110 0.53 11.70 3.06
C LEU A 110 1.07 10.37 2.53
N THR A 111 0.96 9.31 3.34
CA THR A 111 1.44 7.97 2.95
C THR A 111 0.40 7.19 2.17
N HIS A 112 -0.88 7.46 2.41
CA HIS A 112 -1.99 6.80 1.75
C HIS A 112 -3.24 7.68 1.84
N SER A 113 -3.79 8.05 0.69
CA SER A 113 -4.84 9.08 0.68
C SER A 113 -6.24 8.48 0.82
N THR A 114 -6.51 7.29 0.27
CA THR A 114 -7.88 6.81 0.11
C THR A 114 -8.11 5.35 0.48
N ALA A 115 -7.35 4.41 -0.02
CA ALA A 115 -7.68 2.98 0.00
C ALA A 115 -6.77 2.18 0.96
N GLY A 116 -6.63 2.64 2.21
CA GLY A 116 -5.79 2.01 3.23
C GLY A 116 -6.28 0.64 3.73
N PHE A 117 -7.47 0.19 3.33
CA PHE A 117 -8.01 -1.10 3.76
C PHE A 117 -7.44 -2.24 2.89
N ILE A 118 -7.00 -3.30 3.55
CA ILE A 118 -6.41 -4.49 2.93
C ILE A 118 -7.29 -5.68 3.32
N ASP A 119 -7.89 -6.27 2.31
CA ASP A 119 -8.82 -7.37 2.50
C ASP A 119 -8.16 -8.64 3.04
N PRO A 120 -8.88 -9.46 3.82
CA PRO A 120 -8.45 -10.80 4.21
C PRO A 120 -8.11 -11.65 2.99
N GLY A 121 -7.03 -12.44 3.06
CA GLY A 121 -6.55 -13.26 1.94
C GLY A 121 -5.58 -12.54 1.00
N PHE A 122 -5.36 -11.22 1.17
CA PHE A 122 -4.38 -10.49 0.37
C PHE A 122 -2.96 -11.04 0.57
N SER A 123 -2.19 -11.10 -0.52
CA SER A 123 -0.75 -11.37 -0.51
C SER A 123 -0.06 -10.51 -1.55
N GLY A 124 0.97 -9.74 -1.14
CA GLY A 124 1.75 -8.88 -2.04
C GLY A 124 2.41 -7.70 -1.33
N HIS A 125 3.12 -6.89 -2.08
CA HIS A 125 3.51 -5.55 -1.62
C HIS A 125 2.27 -4.67 -1.53
N ILE A 126 2.21 -3.77 -0.56
CA ILE A 126 1.15 -2.74 -0.51
C ILE A 126 1.62 -1.56 -1.35
N THR A 127 0.85 -1.18 -2.36
CA THR A 127 1.12 0.06 -3.11
C THR A 127 0.76 1.26 -2.24
N LEU A 128 1.68 2.20 -2.13
CA LEU A 128 1.55 3.44 -1.37
C LEU A 128 1.20 4.59 -2.32
N GLU A 129 0.27 5.43 -1.91
CA GLU A 129 -0.17 6.63 -2.63
C GLU A 129 0.45 7.86 -1.95
N LEU A 130 1.73 8.14 -2.25
CA LEU A 130 2.48 9.21 -1.59
C LEU A 130 2.17 10.57 -2.19
N SER A 131 1.89 11.54 -1.33
CA SER A 131 1.60 12.92 -1.73
C SER A 131 2.25 13.91 -0.77
N ASN A 132 2.82 14.99 -1.32
CA ASN A 132 3.41 16.07 -0.54
C ASN A 132 2.48 17.30 -0.57
N VAL A 133 1.85 17.58 0.56
CA VAL A 133 0.98 18.75 0.75
C VAL A 133 1.68 19.91 1.46
N ALA A 134 2.98 19.77 1.76
CA ALA A 134 3.80 20.84 2.33
C ALA A 134 4.29 21.79 1.21
N ASN A 135 4.96 22.88 1.62
CA ASN A 135 5.51 23.88 0.70
C ASN A 135 6.98 23.60 0.31
N LEU A 136 7.62 22.59 0.90
CA LEU A 136 8.99 22.20 0.63
C LEU A 136 9.07 20.77 0.11
N PRO A 137 10.04 20.43 -0.76
CA PRO A 137 10.29 19.07 -1.17
C PRO A 137 10.64 18.17 0.03
N VAL A 138 10.14 16.94 0.00
CA VAL A 138 10.41 15.90 1.00
C VAL A 138 11.33 14.85 0.41
N LYS A 139 12.40 14.50 1.12
CA LYS A 139 13.27 13.39 0.77
C LYS A 139 12.70 12.07 1.30
N LEU A 140 12.58 11.10 0.43
CA LEU A 140 12.11 9.75 0.73
C LEU A 140 13.26 8.77 0.54
N PHE A 141 13.68 8.13 1.62
CA PHE A 141 14.81 7.20 1.63
C PHE A 141 14.30 5.75 1.56
N PRO A 142 14.82 4.90 0.66
CA PRO A 142 14.58 3.46 0.73
C PRO A 142 14.85 2.89 2.12
N GLY A 143 13.98 2.02 2.61
CA GLY A 143 14.10 1.41 3.94
C GLY A 143 13.61 2.26 5.11
N MET A 144 13.24 3.54 4.90
CA MET A 144 12.65 4.35 5.98
C MET A 144 11.28 3.81 6.40
N LYS A 145 10.94 3.92 7.68
CA LYS A 145 9.60 3.61 8.19
C LYS A 145 8.61 4.63 7.62
N ILE A 146 7.76 4.20 6.67
CA ILE A 146 6.86 5.08 5.92
C ILE A 146 5.44 5.05 6.45
N GLY A 147 5.02 3.93 7.00
CA GLY A 147 3.66 3.70 7.47
C GLY A 147 3.61 2.67 8.58
N GLN A 148 2.40 2.33 8.99
CA GLN A 148 2.11 1.29 9.96
C GLN A 148 0.87 0.51 9.52
N LEU A 149 0.94 -0.81 9.66
CA LEU A 149 -0.12 -1.73 9.33
C LEU A 149 -0.85 -2.16 10.60
N CYS A 150 -2.09 -1.72 10.76
CA CYS A 150 -2.99 -2.19 11.79
C CYS A 150 -3.65 -3.50 11.33
N LEU A 151 -3.79 -4.47 12.23
CA LEU A 151 -4.44 -5.75 11.94
C LEU A 151 -5.76 -5.85 12.70
N ILE A 152 -6.82 -6.21 11.98
CA ILE A 152 -8.19 -6.23 12.49
C ILE A 152 -8.75 -7.63 12.30
N LYS A 153 -9.03 -8.32 13.42
CA LYS A 153 -9.71 -9.61 13.38
C LYS A 153 -11.19 -9.42 13.06
N LEU A 154 -11.67 -10.19 12.06
CA LEU A 154 -13.07 -10.24 11.69
C LEU A 154 -13.89 -11.05 12.69
N SER A 155 -15.20 -10.86 12.72
CA SER A 155 -16.13 -11.63 13.56
C SER A 155 -16.23 -13.09 13.14
N SER A 156 -16.01 -13.36 11.85
CA SER A 156 -15.91 -14.70 11.25
C SER A 156 -14.98 -14.63 10.03
N PRO A 157 -14.39 -15.74 9.57
CA PRO A 157 -13.63 -15.75 8.33
C PRO A 157 -14.47 -15.26 7.14
N ALA A 158 -13.82 -14.59 6.19
CA ALA A 158 -14.47 -14.17 4.95
C ALA A 158 -14.86 -15.41 4.13
N GLU A 159 -16.10 -15.48 3.67
CA GLU A 159 -16.58 -16.57 2.82
C GLU A 159 -15.80 -16.62 1.49
N HIS A 160 -15.45 -15.45 0.97
CA HIS A 160 -14.72 -15.29 -0.27
C HIS A 160 -13.56 -14.29 -0.06
N PRO A 161 -12.41 -14.74 0.48
CA PRO A 161 -11.28 -13.85 0.73
C PRO A 161 -10.69 -13.30 -0.57
N TYR A 162 -9.89 -12.24 -0.45
CA TYR A 162 -9.19 -11.63 -1.57
C TYR A 162 -8.32 -12.67 -2.29
N GLY A 163 -8.33 -12.69 -3.62
CA GLY A 163 -7.69 -13.72 -4.43
C GLY A 163 -8.63 -14.87 -4.83
N SER A 164 -9.83 -14.97 -4.24
CA SER A 164 -10.84 -15.93 -4.70
C SER A 164 -11.35 -15.56 -6.10
N ALA A 165 -11.78 -16.57 -6.87
CA ALA A 165 -12.22 -16.38 -8.27
C ALA A 165 -13.45 -15.46 -8.41
N ILE A 166 -14.25 -15.33 -7.36
CA ILE A 166 -15.55 -14.62 -7.39
C ILE A 166 -15.38 -13.10 -7.52
N TYR A 167 -14.46 -12.48 -6.77
CA TYR A 167 -14.34 -11.02 -6.72
C TYR A 167 -13.33 -10.43 -7.71
N GLY A 168 -12.56 -11.26 -8.43
CA GLY A 168 -11.63 -10.81 -9.47
C GLY A 168 -10.59 -9.82 -8.93
N SER A 169 -9.93 -10.21 -7.87
CA SER A 169 -8.90 -9.44 -7.16
C SER A 169 -7.80 -8.97 -8.11
N ARG A 170 -7.69 -7.63 -8.31
CA ARG A 170 -6.82 -7.04 -9.33
C ARG A 170 -5.34 -7.05 -8.94
N TYR A 171 -5.05 -7.09 -7.63
CA TYR A 171 -3.70 -6.82 -7.11
C TYR A 171 -3.12 -7.99 -6.29
N GLN A 172 -3.74 -9.17 -6.36
CA GLN A 172 -3.21 -10.35 -5.69
C GLN A 172 -1.85 -10.73 -6.26
N GLY A 173 -0.87 -10.94 -5.38
CA GLY A 173 0.49 -11.30 -5.76
C GLY A 173 1.34 -10.17 -6.33
N GLN A 174 0.87 -8.90 -6.26
CA GLN A 174 1.62 -7.77 -6.81
C GLN A 174 3.01 -7.62 -6.17
N ARG A 175 3.96 -7.15 -6.99
CA ARG A 175 5.33 -6.85 -6.58
C ARG A 175 5.68 -5.42 -7.02
N GLY A 176 6.31 -4.67 -6.09
CA GLY A 176 6.60 -3.25 -6.30
C GLY A 176 5.35 -2.37 -6.43
N PRO A 177 5.50 -1.09 -6.77
CA PRO A 177 4.39 -0.17 -6.97
C PRO A 177 3.64 -0.54 -8.25
N THR A 178 2.37 -0.91 -8.11
CA THR A 178 1.54 -1.37 -9.22
C THR A 178 0.65 -0.24 -9.71
N ALA A 179 0.65 0.02 -11.03
CA ALA A 179 -0.25 0.99 -11.65
C ALA A 179 -1.71 0.58 -11.51
N SER A 180 -2.61 1.55 -11.64
CA SER A 180 -4.05 1.29 -11.56
C SER A 180 -4.51 0.27 -12.61
N LYS A 181 -5.32 -0.68 -12.19
CA LYS A 181 -6.00 -1.67 -13.03
C LYS A 181 -7.52 -1.42 -13.02
N SER A 182 -7.96 -0.16 -12.88
CA SER A 182 -9.37 0.22 -12.81
C SER A 182 -10.16 -0.20 -14.05
N PHE A 183 -9.52 -0.16 -15.23
CA PHE A 183 -10.12 -0.56 -16.51
C PHE A 183 -10.50 -2.04 -16.57
N LEU A 184 -9.83 -2.90 -15.79
CA LEU A 184 -10.19 -4.32 -15.71
C LEU A 184 -11.54 -4.45 -15.00
N LYS A 185 -12.54 -4.97 -15.72
CA LYS A 185 -13.92 -5.11 -15.23
C LYS A 185 -14.53 -3.75 -14.80
N PHE A 186 -14.20 -2.69 -15.55
CA PHE A 186 -14.85 -1.40 -15.34
C PHE A 186 -16.37 -1.56 -15.47
N HIS A 187 -17.09 -1.09 -14.48
CA HIS A 187 -18.54 -1.18 -14.45
C HIS A 187 -19.13 0.21 -14.22
N GLN A 188 -20.00 0.62 -15.12
CA GLN A 188 -20.78 1.84 -14.99
C GLN A 188 -22.26 1.47 -15.00
N SER A 189 -22.92 1.66 -13.88
CA SER A 189 -24.40 1.53 -13.83
C SER A 189 -25.04 2.69 -14.55
N LYS A 190 -26.04 2.37 -15.40
CA LYS A 190 -26.90 3.42 -15.94
C LYS A 190 -27.72 3.99 -14.79
N ILE A 191 -27.62 5.29 -14.59
CA ILE A 191 -28.46 6.03 -13.65
C ILE A 191 -29.61 6.60 -14.47
N ASN A 192 -30.84 6.18 -14.15
CA ASN A 192 -32.09 6.68 -14.78
C ASN A 192 -32.54 7.93 -14.05
#